data_0f838790c17c82e911117d3ced4be5ea
#
_entry.id   0f838790c17c82e911117d3ced4be5ea
#
_cell.length_a   1.000
_cell.length_b   1.000
_cell.length_c   1.000
_cell.angle_alpha   90.00
_cell.angle_beta   90.00
_cell.angle_gamma   90.00
#
_symmetry.space_group_name_H-M   'P 1'
#
loop_
_entity.id
_entity.type
_entity.pdbx_description
1 polymer ?
#
loop_
_entity_poly.entity_id
_entity_poly.type
_entity_poly.pdbx_seq_one_letter_code
_entity_poly.pdbx_strand_id
1 'polypeptide(L)'
;MRITNQMMVNSTMANIQVNKKQVNTLETQLSTQKKINKPSEDPVIAIRALRLRSSLEQVTQYLNKNIPDADSWLKTTEGAVDEAVSIITDLYAYCEQGATDSYSPSERSTLAESLNKLRDAYYAEGDVEYAGRYLFSGYMTDTPLTYQSDETAAKADFTITQEFTRENIELKTVYTNAYSNDDILNLNVKTDAATGNVITPNVADVHRVRIGYTKVSDAGTFEIKLNDGTTIAAAAVNDSNYQPGDDEAAFNAATGEILLGENVYKQLYASDGFSFTYRKDNFAKGDLNPVMYYDCVDNNPDNAGVVYTKKTEDIEYNINFSQKLKVNTEANEVFNMYLGRDIDDLITSVNNVIDIEAQLEKVEGMLKQDIYSDKDSQSKLNSIKEGLTKQNELAKEEMKNRFEYCVG
;
A
#
# COMPACT_ATOMS: atom_id res chain seq x y z
N MET A 1 27.99 87.97 33.88
CA MET A 1 27.75 87.90 32.41
C MET A 1 26.61 88.87 32.05
N ARG A 2 26.88 89.89 31.17
CA ARG A 2 25.83 90.83 30.68
C ARG A 2 24.99 90.04 29.65
N ILE A 3 23.74 89.75 29.97
CA ILE A 3 22.80 89.20 29.05
C ILE A 3 22.39 90.27 28.02
N THR A 4 22.74 90.10 26.75
CA THR A 4 22.42 91.07 25.70
C THR A 4 20.94 90.76 25.25
N ASN A 5 20.25 91.85 24.80
CA ASN A 5 18.91 91.75 24.31
C ASN A 5 18.73 90.68 23.23
N GLN A 6 19.80 90.48 22.43
CA GLN A 6 19.81 89.45 21.37
C GLN A 6 19.77 88.04 21.98
N MET A 7 20.45 87.83 23.14
CA MET A 7 20.39 86.49 23.80
C MET A 7 19.02 86.22 24.40
N MET A 8 18.31 87.22 24.94
CA MET A 8 16.96 87.03 25.41
C MET A 8 15.96 86.71 24.26
N VAL A 9 16.08 87.42 23.15
CA VAL A 9 15.25 87.13 21.94
C VAL A 9 15.52 85.75 21.40
N ASN A 10 16.76 85.34 21.26
CA ASN A 10 17.12 84.02 20.79
C ASN A 10 16.65 82.91 21.77
N SER A 11 16.73 83.12 23.08
CA SER A 11 16.19 82.19 24.07
C SER A 11 14.66 82.07 24.00
N THR A 12 13.94 83.21 23.84
CA THR A 12 12.49 83.21 23.68
C THR A 12 12.06 82.56 22.40
N MET A 13 12.74 82.78 21.27
CA MET A 13 12.51 82.09 20.00
C MET A 13 12.76 80.63 20.08
N ALA A 14 13.81 80.17 20.73
CA ALA A 14 14.10 78.74 20.97
C ALA A 14 12.99 78.10 21.78
N ASN A 15 12.50 78.75 22.87
CA ASN A 15 11.38 78.23 23.65
C ASN A 15 10.06 78.15 22.85
N ILE A 16 9.80 79.17 22.03
CA ILE A 16 8.63 79.14 21.13
C ILE A 16 8.75 78.02 20.12
N GLN A 17 9.93 77.76 19.56
CA GLN A 17 10.15 76.65 18.64
C GLN A 17 9.95 75.28 19.31
N VAL A 18 10.41 75.13 20.55
CA VAL A 18 10.23 73.91 21.36
C VAL A 18 8.72 73.65 21.60
N ASN A 19 7.99 74.74 22.05
CA ASN A 19 6.54 74.62 22.28
C ASN A 19 5.76 74.31 20.99
N LYS A 20 6.11 74.97 19.87
CA LYS A 20 5.53 74.69 18.57
C LYS A 20 5.77 73.24 18.13
N LYS A 21 6.97 72.72 18.34
CA LYS A 21 7.28 71.31 18.05
C LYS A 21 6.47 70.36 18.92
N GLN A 22 6.26 70.67 20.21
CA GLN A 22 5.44 69.87 21.11
C GLN A 22 3.96 69.87 20.69
N VAL A 23 3.40 71.04 20.37
CA VAL A 23 2.01 71.16 19.88
C VAL A 23 1.82 70.35 18.60
N ASN A 24 2.74 70.47 17.66
CA ASN A 24 2.68 69.69 16.40
C ASN A 24 2.78 68.17 16.65
N THR A 25 3.58 67.73 17.63
CA THR A 25 3.65 66.33 18.03
C THR A 25 2.33 65.84 18.64
N LEU A 26 1.76 66.66 19.57
CA LEU A 26 0.45 66.32 20.18
C LEU A 26 -0.71 66.31 19.17
N GLU A 27 -0.71 67.25 18.22
CA GLU A 27 -1.67 67.29 17.12
C GLU A 27 -1.58 66.05 16.24
N THR A 28 -0.35 65.62 15.89
CA THR A 28 -0.07 64.40 15.16
C THR A 28 -0.52 63.15 15.95
N GLN A 29 -0.26 63.11 17.26
CA GLN A 29 -0.69 62.01 18.15
C GLN A 29 -2.22 61.95 18.24
N LEU A 30 -2.90 63.08 18.32
CA LEU A 30 -4.35 63.17 18.38
C LEU A 30 -4.98 62.73 17.06
N SER A 31 -4.44 63.20 15.93
CA SER A 31 -4.91 62.87 14.58
C SER A 31 -4.72 61.39 14.25
N THR A 32 -3.57 60.78 14.61
CA THR A 32 -3.23 59.39 14.31
C THR A 32 -3.67 58.40 15.38
N GLN A 33 -4.07 58.89 16.57
CA GLN A 33 -4.37 58.12 17.77
C GLN A 33 -3.22 57.20 18.20
N LYS A 34 -1.99 57.55 17.80
CA LYS A 34 -0.77 56.80 18.13
C LYS A 34 0.19 57.64 18.94
N LYS A 35 0.73 57.07 20.04
CA LYS A 35 1.69 57.73 20.89
C LYS A 35 3.00 58.06 20.17
N ILE A 36 3.44 57.21 19.25
CA ILE A 36 4.60 57.40 18.37
C ILE A 36 4.22 57.08 16.93
N ASN A 37 4.66 57.90 16.00
CA ASN A 37 4.42 57.73 14.57
C ASN A 37 5.69 57.26 13.83
N LYS A 38 6.88 57.60 14.35
CA LYS A 38 8.14 57.22 13.77
C LYS A 38 9.01 56.52 14.81
N PRO A 39 9.79 55.47 14.45
CA PRO A 39 10.69 54.76 15.37
C PRO A 39 11.74 55.67 16.01
N SER A 40 12.06 56.80 15.35
CA SER A 40 13.02 57.79 15.85
C SER A 40 12.53 58.67 17.01
N GLU A 41 11.21 58.68 17.28
CA GLU A 41 10.62 59.46 18.36
C GLU A 41 10.84 58.80 19.72
N ASP A 42 10.68 57.48 19.80
CA ASP A 42 11.02 56.66 20.97
C ASP A 42 11.38 55.23 20.53
N PRO A 43 12.66 54.92 20.36
CA PRO A 43 13.09 53.59 19.87
C PRO A 43 12.68 52.44 20.79
N VAL A 44 12.64 52.66 22.12
CA VAL A 44 12.32 51.63 23.09
C VAL A 44 10.83 51.23 23.00
N ILE A 45 9.96 52.21 22.95
CA ILE A 45 8.52 51.97 22.79
C ILE A 45 8.25 51.39 21.41
N ALA A 46 8.95 51.88 20.37
CA ALA A 46 8.79 51.37 19.00
C ALA A 46 9.13 49.85 18.91
N ILE A 47 10.26 49.41 19.49
CA ILE A 47 10.68 48.00 19.53
C ILE A 47 9.64 47.14 20.28
N ARG A 48 9.17 47.63 21.45
CA ARG A 48 8.13 46.91 22.20
C ARG A 48 6.83 46.78 21.43
N ALA A 49 6.38 47.89 20.80
CA ALA A 49 5.16 47.87 19.99
C ALA A 49 5.24 46.92 18.76
N LEU A 50 6.42 46.91 18.09
CA LEU A 50 6.68 45.99 16.97
C LEU A 50 6.68 44.53 17.43
N ARG A 51 7.33 44.22 18.55
CA ARG A 51 7.30 42.86 19.12
C ARG A 51 5.90 42.38 19.46
N LEU A 52 5.12 43.25 20.14
CA LEU A 52 3.72 42.91 20.48
C LEU A 52 2.84 42.73 19.25
N ARG A 53 3.03 43.55 18.21
CA ARG A 53 2.30 43.38 16.94
C ARG A 53 2.69 42.09 16.24
N SER A 54 3.97 41.82 16.13
CA SER A 54 4.47 40.55 15.56
C SER A 54 3.93 39.33 16.32
N SER A 55 3.93 39.39 17.66
CA SER A 55 3.33 38.33 18.47
C SER A 55 1.83 38.20 18.26
N LEU A 56 1.10 39.34 18.13
CA LEU A 56 -0.35 39.34 17.84
C LEU A 56 -0.64 38.74 16.45
N GLU A 57 0.16 39.11 15.44
CA GLU A 57 0.02 38.57 14.08
C GLU A 57 0.27 37.06 14.06
N GLN A 58 1.30 36.58 14.79
CA GLN A 58 1.58 35.14 14.93
C GLN A 58 0.42 34.40 15.60
N VAL A 59 -0.08 34.93 16.74
CA VAL A 59 -1.25 34.31 17.41
C VAL A 59 -2.49 34.33 16.52
N THR A 60 -2.70 35.42 15.79
CA THR A 60 -3.83 35.53 14.83
C THR A 60 -3.70 34.50 13.69
N GLN A 61 -2.47 34.27 13.19
CA GLN A 61 -2.19 33.23 12.20
C GLN A 61 -2.44 31.84 12.78
N TYR A 62 -2.00 31.57 14.00
CA TYR A 62 -2.28 30.26 14.63
C TYR A 62 -3.77 30.01 14.78
N LEU A 63 -4.51 31.00 15.32
CA LEU A 63 -5.94 30.87 15.59
C LEU A 63 -6.80 30.77 14.33
N ASN A 64 -6.51 31.60 13.33
CA ASN A 64 -7.40 31.78 12.16
C ASN A 64 -6.99 30.95 10.94
N LYS A 65 -5.79 30.37 10.94
CA LYS A 65 -5.27 29.59 9.81
C LYS A 65 -4.76 28.22 10.24
N ASN A 66 -3.67 28.19 11.02
CA ASN A 66 -2.96 26.93 11.28
C ASN A 66 -3.82 25.90 12.05
N ILE A 67 -4.53 26.33 13.09
CA ILE A 67 -5.37 25.43 13.89
C ILE A 67 -6.58 24.91 13.07
N PRO A 68 -7.36 25.77 12.38
CA PRO A 68 -8.47 25.32 11.53
C PRO A 68 -8.01 24.41 10.39
N ASP A 69 -6.88 24.69 9.74
CA ASP A 69 -6.33 23.87 8.68
C ASP A 69 -5.92 22.48 9.21
N ALA A 70 -5.19 22.46 10.35
CA ALA A 70 -4.80 21.21 10.99
C ALA A 70 -6.00 20.39 11.47
N ASP A 71 -7.00 21.03 12.07
CA ASP A 71 -8.24 20.36 12.52
C ASP A 71 -9.02 19.77 11.34
N SER A 72 -9.14 20.52 10.24
CA SER A 72 -9.81 20.01 9.04
C SER A 72 -9.04 18.86 8.38
N TRP A 73 -7.70 18.95 8.31
CA TRP A 73 -6.86 17.87 7.82
C TRP A 73 -7.08 16.58 8.63
N LEU A 74 -6.96 16.68 9.96
CA LEU A 74 -7.10 15.52 10.86
C LEU A 74 -8.52 14.92 10.81
N LYS A 75 -9.58 15.75 10.73
CA LYS A 75 -10.95 15.29 10.60
C LYS A 75 -11.22 14.55 9.29
N THR A 76 -10.62 15.04 8.19
CA THR A 76 -10.75 14.37 6.90
C THR A 76 -9.99 13.04 6.92
N THR A 77 -8.80 13.00 7.54
CA THR A 77 -8.03 11.77 7.74
C THR A 77 -8.80 10.77 8.62
N GLU A 78 -9.38 11.22 9.73
CA GLU A 78 -10.21 10.41 10.62
C GLU A 78 -11.40 9.81 9.86
N GLY A 79 -12.10 10.61 9.05
CA GLY A 79 -13.24 10.12 8.25
C GLY A 79 -12.83 9.03 7.24
N ALA A 80 -11.70 9.19 6.56
CA ALA A 80 -11.19 8.17 5.61
C ALA A 80 -10.76 6.89 6.34
N VAL A 81 -10.14 7.01 7.52
CA VAL A 81 -9.76 5.84 8.34
C VAL A 81 -11.00 5.12 8.88
N ASP A 82 -12.02 5.85 9.33
CA ASP A 82 -13.28 5.25 9.80
C ASP A 82 -13.99 4.47 8.67
N GLU A 83 -13.99 4.99 7.44
CA GLU A 83 -14.54 4.30 6.28
C GLU A 83 -13.71 3.05 5.93
N ALA A 84 -12.37 3.16 5.97
CA ALA A 84 -11.49 2.01 5.77
C ALA A 84 -11.75 0.90 6.81
N VAL A 85 -11.97 1.25 8.08
CA VAL A 85 -12.34 0.30 9.16
C VAL A 85 -13.71 -0.33 8.88
N SER A 86 -14.68 0.44 8.37
CA SER A 86 -15.99 -0.08 7.98
C SER A 86 -15.86 -1.11 6.86
N ILE A 87 -15.05 -0.83 5.82
CA ILE A 87 -14.78 -1.75 4.72
C ILE A 87 -14.10 -3.04 5.22
N ILE A 88 -13.14 -2.95 6.14
CA ILE A 88 -12.52 -4.13 6.76
C ILE A 88 -13.56 -4.96 7.53
N THR A 89 -14.49 -4.31 8.21
CA THR A 89 -15.59 -5.00 8.91
C THR A 89 -16.50 -5.76 7.94
N ASP A 90 -16.80 -5.16 6.80
CA ASP A 90 -17.56 -5.81 5.73
C ASP A 90 -16.78 -6.98 5.10
N LEU A 91 -15.46 -6.81 4.87
CA LEU A 91 -14.58 -7.89 4.42
C LEU A 91 -14.62 -9.08 5.39
N TYR A 92 -14.51 -8.80 6.69
CA TYR A 92 -14.64 -9.82 7.74
C TYR A 92 -15.97 -10.59 7.64
N ALA A 93 -17.10 -9.88 7.48
CA ALA A 93 -18.41 -10.52 7.35
C ALA A 93 -18.51 -11.40 6.10
N TYR A 94 -17.92 -10.99 4.96
CA TYR A 94 -17.84 -11.83 3.76
C TYR A 94 -16.91 -13.04 3.96
N CYS A 95 -15.83 -12.90 4.72
CA CYS A 95 -14.96 -14.02 5.07
C CYS A 95 -15.69 -15.06 5.95
N GLU A 96 -16.46 -14.63 6.96
CA GLU A 96 -17.32 -15.53 7.74
C GLU A 96 -18.34 -16.28 6.88
N GLN A 97 -18.96 -15.57 5.93
CA GLN A 97 -19.89 -16.20 4.99
C GLN A 97 -19.21 -17.22 4.08
N GLY A 98 -18.03 -16.86 3.55
CA GLY A 98 -17.24 -17.71 2.65
C GLY A 98 -16.70 -18.99 3.29
N ALA A 99 -16.50 -18.99 4.61
CA ALA A 99 -16.09 -20.17 5.37
C ALA A 99 -17.16 -21.28 5.42
N THR A 100 -18.38 -21.00 4.98
CA THR A 100 -19.46 -21.99 4.96
C THR A 100 -19.45 -22.81 3.65
N ASP A 101 -19.60 -24.14 3.77
CA ASP A 101 -19.55 -25.06 2.62
C ASP A 101 -20.80 -25.04 1.70
N SER A 102 -21.80 -24.23 2.01
CA SER A 102 -23.14 -24.32 1.40
C SER A 102 -23.29 -23.58 0.06
N TYR A 103 -22.30 -22.82 -0.37
CA TYR A 103 -22.39 -21.98 -1.55
C TYR A 103 -22.27 -22.76 -2.87
N SER A 104 -23.17 -22.44 -3.82
CA SER A 104 -23.05 -22.86 -5.20
C SER A 104 -21.89 -22.14 -5.93
N PRO A 105 -21.42 -22.64 -7.07
CA PRO A 105 -20.36 -21.96 -7.86
C PRO A 105 -20.69 -20.52 -8.22
N SER A 106 -21.98 -20.23 -8.53
CA SER A 106 -22.44 -18.87 -8.84
C SER A 106 -22.38 -17.94 -7.62
N GLU A 107 -22.75 -18.43 -6.44
CA GLU A 107 -22.68 -17.66 -5.20
C GLU A 107 -21.22 -17.40 -4.79
N ARG A 108 -20.33 -18.37 -4.98
CA ARG A 108 -18.89 -18.21 -4.78
C ARG A 108 -18.28 -17.16 -5.71
N SER A 109 -18.69 -17.16 -7.00
CA SER A 109 -18.25 -16.14 -7.96
C SER A 109 -18.70 -14.74 -7.53
N THR A 110 -19.94 -14.60 -7.05
CA THR A 110 -20.45 -13.31 -6.54
C THR A 110 -19.71 -12.86 -5.29
N LEU A 111 -19.36 -13.79 -4.40
CA LEU A 111 -18.56 -13.51 -3.21
C LEU A 111 -17.16 -13.00 -3.59
N ALA A 112 -16.48 -13.68 -4.51
CA ALA A 112 -15.16 -13.27 -5.01
C ALA A 112 -15.21 -11.87 -5.65
N GLU A 113 -16.27 -11.57 -6.43
CA GLU A 113 -16.47 -10.24 -7.01
C GLU A 113 -16.70 -9.15 -5.93
N SER A 114 -17.44 -9.49 -4.88
CA SER A 114 -17.68 -8.58 -3.75
C SER A 114 -16.40 -8.28 -2.98
N LEU A 115 -15.57 -9.29 -2.72
CA LEU A 115 -14.26 -9.14 -2.08
C LEU A 115 -13.32 -8.25 -2.91
N ASN A 116 -13.30 -8.42 -4.25
CA ASN A 116 -12.54 -7.54 -5.13
C ASN A 116 -12.98 -6.07 -5.02
N LYS A 117 -14.30 -5.82 -5.05
CA LYS A 117 -14.85 -4.46 -4.94
C LYS A 117 -14.51 -3.81 -3.60
N LEU A 118 -14.57 -4.57 -2.50
CA LEU A 118 -14.21 -4.07 -1.18
C LEU A 118 -12.71 -3.78 -1.08
N ARG A 119 -11.85 -4.63 -1.65
CA ARG A 119 -10.41 -4.34 -1.74
C ARG A 119 -10.14 -3.03 -2.48
N ASP A 120 -10.77 -2.85 -3.65
CA ASP A 120 -10.60 -1.65 -4.46
C ASP A 120 -11.14 -0.41 -3.74
N ALA A 121 -12.28 -0.53 -3.03
CA ALA A 121 -12.82 0.53 -2.19
C ALA A 121 -11.88 0.88 -1.03
N TYR A 122 -11.30 -0.11 -0.35
CA TYR A 122 -10.36 0.11 0.75
C TYR A 122 -9.15 0.94 0.31
N TYR A 123 -8.54 0.61 -0.81
CA TYR A 123 -7.40 1.39 -1.31
C TYR A 123 -7.80 2.75 -1.89
N ALA A 124 -9.03 2.90 -2.39
CA ALA A 124 -9.54 4.18 -2.85
C ALA A 124 -9.69 5.21 -1.72
N GLU A 125 -9.96 4.76 -0.48
CA GLU A 125 -9.94 5.64 0.69
C GLU A 125 -8.55 6.25 0.96
N GLY A 126 -7.48 5.63 0.48
CA GLY A 126 -6.13 6.17 0.53
C GLY A 126 -5.89 7.36 -0.41
N ASP A 127 -6.79 7.59 -1.38
CA ASP A 127 -6.71 8.69 -2.34
C ASP A 127 -7.54 9.91 -1.92
N VAL A 128 -8.02 9.96 -0.69
CA VAL A 128 -8.77 11.11 -0.17
C VAL A 128 -7.89 12.36 -0.12
N GLU A 129 -8.45 13.47 -0.63
CA GLU A 129 -7.78 14.76 -0.72
C GLU A 129 -8.34 15.79 0.27
N TYR A 130 -7.46 16.64 0.77
CA TYR A 130 -7.80 17.86 1.46
C TYR A 130 -7.10 19.06 0.81
N ALA A 131 -7.88 20.03 0.31
CA ALA A 131 -7.38 21.23 -0.37
C ALA A 131 -6.40 20.93 -1.53
N GLY A 132 -6.66 19.87 -2.32
CA GLY A 132 -5.82 19.43 -3.44
C GLY A 132 -4.52 18.74 -3.03
N ARG A 133 -4.49 18.16 -1.84
CA ARG A 133 -3.37 17.36 -1.33
C ARG A 133 -3.87 16.01 -0.85
N TYR A 134 -3.21 14.96 -1.27
CA TYR A 134 -3.46 13.60 -0.78
C TYR A 134 -3.02 13.46 0.67
N LEU A 135 -3.89 12.86 1.51
CA LEU A 135 -3.67 12.81 2.96
C LEU A 135 -2.69 11.73 3.39
N PHE A 136 -2.65 10.61 2.67
CA PHE A 136 -1.88 9.42 3.03
C PHE A 136 -0.57 9.25 2.26
N SER A 137 -0.26 10.17 1.35
CA SER A 137 0.97 10.15 0.57
C SER A 137 2.21 10.69 1.32
N GLY A 138 2.09 10.88 2.63
CA GLY A 138 3.17 11.39 3.45
C GLY A 138 3.63 12.77 3.00
N TYR A 139 4.90 12.88 2.62
CA TYR A 139 5.48 14.14 2.13
C TYR A 139 5.13 14.46 0.66
N MET A 140 4.77 13.43 -0.12
CA MET A 140 4.46 13.57 -1.56
C MET A 140 2.97 13.88 -1.79
N THR A 141 2.50 14.97 -1.22
CA THR A 141 1.07 15.34 -1.18
C THR A 141 0.39 15.60 -2.53
N ASP A 142 1.14 15.59 -3.62
CA ASP A 142 0.68 15.72 -5.01
C ASP A 142 0.51 14.38 -5.73
N THR A 143 0.90 13.28 -5.07
CA THR A 143 0.91 11.94 -5.66
C THR A 143 -0.14 11.06 -4.98
N PRO A 144 -1.08 10.46 -5.73
CA PRO A 144 -2.10 9.57 -5.17
C PRO A 144 -1.51 8.24 -4.73
N LEU A 145 -2.19 7.57 -3.81
CA LEU A 145 -1.82 6.23 -3.35
C LEU A 145 -1.99 5.19 -4.47
N THR A 146 -3.06 5.31 -5.27
CA THR A 146 -3.36 4.40 -6.37
C THR A 146 -3.26 5.10 -7.73
N TYR A 147 -3.00 4.35 -8.79
CA TYR A 147 -3.03 4.89 -10.15
C TYR A 147 -4.48 5.22 -10.56
N GLN A 148 -4.74 6.51 -10.83
CA GLN A 148 -6.10 7.02 -11.08
C GLN A 148 -6.62 6.74 -12.50
N SER A 149 -5.73 6.43 -13.44
CA SER A 149 -6.09 6.14 -14.83
C SER A 149 -5.18 5.08 -15.44
N ASP A 150 -5.69 4.35 -16.44
CA ASP A 150 -4.88 3.38 -17.20
C ASP A 150 -3.74 4.06 -17.96
N GLU A 151 -3.88 5.32 -18.36
CA GLU A 151 -2.80 6.07 -19.03
C GLU A 151 -1.62 6.33 -18.10
N THR A 152 -1.86 6.71 -16.86
CA THR A 152 -0.81 6.92 -15.85
C THR A 152 -0.18 5.61 -15.42
N ALA A 153 -0.99 4.58 -15.22
CA ALA A 153 -0.54 3.24 -14.87
C ALA A 153 0.36 2.61 -15.97
N ALA A 154 -0.05 2.73 -17.22
CA ALA A 154 0.71 2.16 -18.36
C ALA A 154 2.09 2.80 -18.58
N LYS A 155 2.33 4.00 -18.05
CA LYS A 155 3.64 4.68 -18.11
C LYS A 155 4.54 4.32 -16.92
N ALA A 156 3.98 3.71 -15.90
CA ALA A 156 4.71 3.37 -14.69
C ALA A 156 5.59 2.14 -14.91
N ASP A 157 6.86 2.28 -14.60
CA ASP A 157 7.87 1.22 -14.71
C ASP A 157 8.89 1.42 -13.60
N PHE A 158 8.90 0.51 -12.64
CA PHE A 158 9.76 0.63 -11.46
C PHE A 158 10.58 -0.63 -11.22
N THR A 159 11.84 -0.42 -10.87
CA THR A 159 12.65 -1.44 -10.20
C THR A 159 12.50 -1.25 -8.69
N ILE A 160 11.90 -2.22 -8.04
CA ILE A 160 11.50 -2.17 -6.63
C ILE A 160 12.44 -3.06 -5.84
N THR A 161 12.99 -2.55 -4.74
CA THR A 161 13.74 -3.35 -3.77
C THR A 161 12.92 -3.46 -2.51
N GLN A 162 12.59 -4.69 -2.13
CA GLN A 162 11.78 -4.99 -0.97
C GLN A 162 12.61 -5.74 0.07
N GLU A 163 12.54 -5.28 1.31
CA GLU A 163 13.20 -5.92 2.45
C GLU A 163 12.23 -6.83 3.18
N PHE A 164 12.74 -7.95 3.64
CA PHE A 164 11.99 -9.00 4.32
C PHE A 164 12.71 -9.44 5.59
N THR A 165 11.90 -9.90 6.54
CA THR A 165 12.34 -10.57 7.74
C THR A 165 11.84 -12.03 7.73
N ARG A 166 12.30 -12.83 8.67
CA ARG A 166 11.81 -14.22 8.84
C ARG A 166 10.29 -14.30 9.09
N GLU A 167 9.66 -13.22 9.56
CA GLU A 167 8.23 -13.16 9.83
C GLU A 167 7.39 -13.07 8.53
N ASN A 168 8.03 -12.71 7.41
CA ASN A 168 7.40 -12.68 6.10
C ASN A 168 7.41 -14.04 5.40
N ILE A 169 8.01 -15.08 6.01
CA ILE A 169 8.02 -16.43 5.46
C ILE A 169 6.77 -17.16 5.94
N GLU A 170 5.94 -17.55 4.99
CA GLU A 170 4.64 -18.19 5.20
C GLU A 170 4.65 -19.62 4.66
N LEU A 171 3.69 -20.44 5.08
CA LEU A 171 3.41 -21.73 4.44
C LEU A 171 2.35 -21.53 3.35
N LYS A 172 2.58 -22.18 2.22
CA LYS A 172 1.65 -22.29 1.10
C LYS A 172 1.36 -23.75 0.83
N THR A 173 0.08 -24.08 0.74
CA THR A 173 -0.36 -25.39 0.27
C THR A 173 -0.30 -25.44 -1.26
N VAL A 174 0.38 -26.43 -1.82
CA VAL A 174 0.47 -26.69 -3.26
C VAL A 174 -0.10 -28.07 -3.58
N TYR A 175 -0.72 -28.19 -4.77
CA TYR A 175 -1.33 -29.44 -5.20
C TYR A 175 -0.33 -30.31 -5.93
N THR A 176 -0.23 -31.55 -5.52
CA THR A 176 0.59 -32.57 -6.20
C THR A 176 -0.32 -33.48 -6.99
N ASN A 177 0.12 -33.85 -8.20
CA ASN A 177 -0.64 -34.72 -9.12
C ASN A 177 -2.04 -34.21 -9.46
N ALA A 178 -2.25 -32.89 -9.44
CA ALA A 178 -3.51 -32.28 -9.82
C ALA A 178 -3.82 -32.55 -11.31
N TYR A 179 -5.11 -32.74 -11.60
CA TYR A 179 -5.58 -32.86 -12.97
C TYR A 179 -5.78 -31.47 -13.58
N SER A 180 -5.30 -31.32 -14.83
CA SER A 180 -5.49 -30.13 -15.65
C SER A 180 -6.57 -30.35 -16.70
N ASN A 181 -7.02 -29.28 -17.36
CA ASN A 181 -7.93 -29.38 -18.51
C ASN A 181 -7.34 -30.23 -19.65
N ASP A 182 -6.02 -30.21 -19.84
CA ASP A 182 -5.32 -31.00 -20.86
C ASP A 182 -5.33 -32.49 -20.51
N ASP A 183 -5.19 -32.84 -19.22
CA ASP A 183 -5.33 -34.23 -18.78
C ASP A 183 -6.73 -34.78 -19.04
N ILE A 184 -7.77 -33.98 -18.84
CA ILE A 184 -9.16 -34.36 -19.11
C ILE A 184 -9.39 -34.56 -20.61
N LEU A 185 -8.93 -33.64 -21.45
CA LEU A 185 -9.11 -33.69 -22.90
C LEU A 185 -8.38 -34.88 -23.55
N ASN A 186 -7.19 -35.20 -23.03
CA ASN A 186 -6.35 -36.26 -23.56
C ASN A 186 -6.55 -37.61 -22.83
N LEU A 187 -7.49 -37.69 -21.90
CA LEU A 187 -7.73 -38.87 -21.06
C LEU A 187 -6.44 -39.37 -20.34
N ASN A 188 -5.63 -38.42 -19.88
CA ASN A 188 -4.37 -38.71 -19.17
C ASN A 188 -4.67 -39.00 -17.70
N VAL A 189 -4.58 -40.27 -17.31
CA VAL A 189 -4.68 -40.67 -15.91
C VAL A 189 -3.30 -40.50 -15.25
N LYS A 190 -3.25 -39.85 -14.09
CA LYS A 190 -2.03 -39.72 -13.32
C LYS A 190 -1.64 -41.08 -12.73
N THR A 191 -0.46 -41.56 -13.10
CA THR A 191 0.04 -42.87 -12.66
C THR A 191 1.47 -42.75 -12.14
N ASP A 192 1.78 -43.53 -11.14
CA ASP A 192 3.15 -43.69 -10.64
C ASP A 192 4.05 -44.34 -11.71
N ALA A 193 5.15 -43.67 -12.01
CA ALA A 193 6.06 -44.13 -13.07
C ALA A 193 6.74 -45.49 -12.80
N ALA A 194 6.90 -45.87 -11.52
CA ALA A 194 7.55 -47.08 -11.12
C ALA A 194 6.57 -48.28 -11.02
N THR A 195 5.34 -48.02 -10.55
CA THR A 195 4.36 -49.09 -10.27
C THR A 195 3.21 -49.15 -11.29
N GLY A 196 2.98 -48.08 -12.07
CA GLY A 196 1.85 -47.95 -12.99
C GLY A 196 0.49 -47.78 -12.29
N ASN A 197 0.47 -47.65 -10.97
CA ASN A 197 -0.78 -47.45 -10.22
C ASN A 197 -1.28 -46.03 -10.37
N VAL A 198 -2.61 -45.85 -10.33
CA VAL A 198 -3.25 -44.52 -10.35
C VAL A 198 -2.85 -43.78 -9.08
N ILE A 199 -2.37 -42.54 -9.26
CA ILE A 199 -2.04 -41.63 -8.18
C ILE A 199 -3.20 -40.68 -7.97
N THR A 200 -3.63 -40.52 -6.72
CA THR A 200 -4.61 -39.53 -6.33
C THR A 200 -3.96 -38.17 -6.07
N PRO A 201 -4.61 -37.05 -6.40
CA PRO A 201 -4.18 -35.74 -6.01
C PRO A 201 -4.00 -35.63 -4.49
N ASN A 202 -2.95 -34.90 -4.09
CA ASN A 202 -2.65 -34.63 -2.69
C ASN A 202 -2.14 -33.19 -2.56
N VAL A 203 -1.92 -32.74 -1.34
CA VAL A 203 -1.33 -31.44 -1.02
C VAL A 203 0.02 -31.61 -0.35
N ALA A 204 0.88 -30.62 -0.52
CA ALA A 204 2.13 -30.49 0.20
C ALA A 204 2.30 -29.02 0.61
N ASP A 205 3.00 -28.80 1.71
CA ASP A 205 3.30 -27.45 2.19
C ASP A 205 4.69 -27.03 1.69
N VAL A 206 4.77 -25.81 1.18
CA VAL A 206 6.00 -25.16 0.70
C VAL A 206 6.14 -23.82 1.41
N HIS A 207 7.35 -23.51 1.84
CA HIS A 207 7.64 -22.18 2.37
C HIS A 207 7.63 -21.15 1.24
N ARG A 208 6.96 -20.00 1.46
CA ARG A 208 6.91 -18.90 0.50
C ARG A 208 7.19 -17.54 1.14
N VAL A 209 7.64 -16.61 0.32
CA VAL A 209 7.66 -15.18 0.61
C VAL A 209 6.86 -14.48 -0.49
N ARG A 210 5.91 -13.61 -0.12
CA ARG A 210 5.13 -12.82 -1.07
C ARG A 210 5.76 -11.44 -1.23
N ILE A 211 6.02 -11.05 -2.47
CA ILE A 211 6.36 -9.67 -2.78
C ILE A 211 5.07 -8.81 -2.85
N GLY A 212 5.22 -7.49 -2.84
CA GLY A 212 4.07 -6.57 -2.81
C GLY A 212 3.15 -6.65 -4.03
N TYR A 213 3.66 -7.03 -5.19
CA TYR A 213 2.94 -7.02 -6.47
C TYR A 213 2.84 -8.39 -7.11
N THR A 214 1.77 -8.60 -7.88
CA THR A 214 1.60 -9.70 -8.82
C THR A 214 1.92 -9.25 -10.25
N LYS A 215 2.03 -10.20 -11.19
CA LYS A 215 2.25 -9.91 -12.62
C LYS A 215 3.43 -8.97 -12.82
N VAL A 216 4.54 -9.27 -12.16
CA VAL A 216 5.79 -8.52 -12.33
C VAL A 216 6.53 -9.01 -13.57
N SER A 217 7.54 -8.26 -14.02
CA SER A 217 8.35 -8.65 -15.18
C SER A 217 9.08 -9.96 -14.88
N ASP A 218 9.03 -10.90 -15.83
CA ASP A 218 9.75 -12.17 -15.79
C ASP A 218 11.16 -12.07 -16.40
N ALA A 219 11.53 -10.88 -16.87
CA ALA A 219 12.80 -10.61 -17.51
C ALA A 219 13.89 -10.33 -16.47
N GLY A 220 14.97 -11.10 -16.51
CA GLY A 220 16.16 -10.87 -15.68
C GLY A 220 16.57 -12.08 -14.84
N THR A 221 17.57 -11.88 -14.01
CA THR A 221 17.99 -12.83 -12.98
C THR A 221 17.39 -12.42 -11.64
N PHE A 222 16.81 -13.38 -10.97
CA PHE A 222 16.21 -13.17 -9.66
C PHE A 222 17.13 -13.70 -8.58
N GLU A 223 17.44 -12.84 -7.61
CA GLU A 223 18.36 -13.18 -6.53
C GLU A 223 17.80 -12.67 -5.19
N ILE A 224 17.80 -13.56 -4.21
CA ILE A 224 17.54 -13.21 -2.81
C ILE A 224 18.88 -12.79 -2.23
N LYS A 225 18.97 -11.58 -1.72
CA LYS A 225 20.19 -11.03 -1.14
C LYS A 225 20.05 -10.94 0.38
N LEU A 226 20.88 -11.67 1.09
CA LEU A 226 20.92 -11.65 2.55
C LEU A 226 21.72 -10.42 3.04
N ASN A 227 21.45 -9.99 4.27
CA ASN A 227 22.13 -8.84 4.88
C ASN A 227 23.65 -9.06 5.11
N ASP A 228 24.09 -10.31 5.13
CA ASP A 228 25.54 -10.66 5.19
C ASP A 228 26.24 -10.55 3.83
N GLY A 229 25.51 -10.22 2.76
CA GLY A 229 25.99 -10.13 1.39
C GLY A 229 25.94 -11.43 0.59
N THR A 230 25.47 -12.53 1.18
CA THR A 230 25.23 -13.77 0.46
C THR A 230 24.06 -13.62 -0.50
N THR A 231 24.16 -14.20 -1.70
CA THR A 231 23.09 -14.21 -2.71
C THR A 231 22.63 -15.63 -2.99
N ILE A 232 21.32 -15.82 -3.09
CA ILE A 232 20.69 -17.10 -3.48
C ILE A 232 19.93 -16.83 -4.76
N ALA A 233 20.29 -17.56 -5.83
CA ALA A 233 19.57 -17.45 -7.09
C ALA A 233 18.17 -18.06 -6.98
N ALA A 234 17.15 -17.40 -7.51
CA ALA A 234 15.80 -17.93 -7.61
C ALA A 234 15.47 -18.25 -9.07
N ALA A 235 15.10 -19.51 -9.34
CA ALA A 235 14.72 -19.94 -10.67
C ALA A 235 13.36 -19.38 -11.07
N ALA A 236 13.23 -18.84 -12.28
CA ALA A 236 11.93 -18.37 -12.77
C ALA A 236 11.02 -19.59 -13.07
N VAL A 237 9.81 -19.57 -12.50
CA VAL A 237 8.79 -20.62 -12.68
C VAL A 237 7.43 -20.00 -12.99
N ASN A 238 6.61 -20.71 -13.78
CA ASN A 238 5.26 -20.28 -14.14
C ASN A 238 4.17 -21.14 -13.49
N ASP A 239 4.56 -22.26 -12.86
CA ASP A 239 3.61 -23.13 -12.18
C ASP A 239 3.36 -22.61 -10.75
N SER A 240 2.10 -22.31 -10.44
CA SER A 240 1.69 -21.89 -9.10
C SER A 240 1.77 -23.01 -8.05
N ASN A 241 1.84 -24.27 -8.49
CA ASN A 241 1.98 -25.46 -7.67
C ASN A 241 3.40 -26.04 -7.70
N TYR A 242 4.38 -25.24 -8.13
CA TYR A 242 5.78 -25.67 -8.17
C TYR A 242 6.29 -26.02 -6.78
N GLN A 243 6.98 -27.14 -6.68
CA GLN A 243 7.69 -27.57 -5.48
C GLN A 243 9.19 -27.45 -5.71
N PRO A 244 9.88 -26.49 -5.08
CA PRO A 244 11.32 -26.39 -5.19
C PRO A 244 12.02 -27.57 -4.51
N GLY A 245 13.16 -27.97 -5.04
CA GLY A 245 14.05 -28.91 -4.36
C GLY A 245 14.61 -28.29 -3.08
N ASP A 246 15.15 -29.12 -2.18
CA ASP A 246 15.59 -28.68 -0.84
C ASP A 246 16.56 -27.48 -0.86
N ASP A 247 17.48 -27.44 -1.84
CA ASP A 247 18.49 -26.39 -2.01
C ASP A 247 18.07 -25.30 -3.04
N GLU A 248 16.82 -25.30 -3.48
CA GLU A 248 16.33 -24.44 -4.56
C GLU A 248 15.44 -23.32 -4.03
N ALA A 249 15.58 -22.13 -4.63
CA ALA A 249 14.58 -21.08 -4.55
C ALA A 249 13.97 -20.86 -5.94
N ALA A 250 12.66 -20.69 -6.01
CA ALA A 250 11.94 -20.45 -7.26
C ALA A 250 11.09 -19.18 -7.14
N PHE A 251 11.05 -18.39 -8.21
CA PHE A 251 10.25 -17.17 -8.26
C PHE A 251 9.18 -17.27 -9.33
N ASN A 252 7.93 -17.06 -8.92
CA ASN A 252 6.79 -16.96 -9.82
C ASN A 252 6.41 -15.50 -10.02
N ALA A 253 6.76 -14.95 -11.19
CA ALA A 253 6.49 -13.56 -11.52
C ALA A 253 4.99 -13.24 -11.68
N ALA A 254 4.18 -14.22 -12.08
CA ALA A 254 2.74 -14.03 -12.24
C ALA A 254 2.02 -13.87 -10.90
N THR A 255 2.39 -14.67 -9.91
CA THR A 255 1.80 -14.63 -8.55
C THR A 255 2.57 -13.72 -7.59
N GLY A 256 3.78 -13.31 -7.94
CA GLY A 256 4.65 -12.52 -7.07
C GLY A 256 5.07 -13.29 -5.81
N GLU A 257 5.45 -14.56 -5.97
CA GLU A 257 5.83 -15.45 -4.88
C GLU A 257 7.22 -16.02 -5.07
N ILE A 258 7.98 -16.03 -4.01
CA ILE A 258 9.26 -16.73 -3.91
C ILE A 258 9.00 -18.01 -3.14
N LEU A 259 9.17 -19.16 -3.79
CA LEU A 259 9.01 -20.48 -3.19
C LEU A 259 10.38 -20.99 -2.74
N LEU A 260 10.44 -21.52 -1.55
CA LEU A 260 11.70 -21.87 -0.87
C LEU A 260 11.75 -23.38 -0.58
N GLY A 261 12.84 -24.01 -0.98
CA GLY A 261 13.18 -25.35 -0.50
C GLY A 261 13.61 -25.33 0.96
N GLU A 262 13.60 -26.47 1.60
CA GLU A 262 13.77 -26.63 3.05
C GLU A 262 15.13 -26.07 3.57
N ASN A 263 16.22 -26.26 2.83
CA ASN A 263 17.54 -25.75 3.24
C ASN A 263 17.64 -24.23 3.01
N VAL A 264 17.06 -23.70 1.93
CA VAL A 264 16.97 -22.25 1.67
C VAL A 264 16.14 -21.58 2.74
N TYR A 265 14.98 -22.14 3.09
CA TYR A 265 14.15 -21.65 4.19
C TYR A 265 14.94 -21.54 5.49
N LYS A 266 15.66 -22.61 5.89
CA LYS A 266 16.48 -22.61 7.11
C LYS A 266 17.55 -21.53 7.09
N GLN A 267 18.16 -21.28 5.93
CA GLN A 267 19.18 -20.24 5.76
C GLN A 267 18.56 -18.83 5.91
N LEU A 268 17.41 -18.57 5.27
CA LEU A 268 16.71 -17.29 5.39
C LEU A 268 16.18 -17.06 6.81
N TYR A 269 15.63 -18.09 7.44
CA TYR A 269 15.12 -18.02 8.81
C TYR A 269 16.21 -17.72 9.84
N ALA A 270 17.44 -18.18 9.60
CA ALA A 270 18.60 -17.90 10.45
C ALA A 270 19.23 -16.54 10.19
N SER A 271 18.87 -15.85 9.10
CA SER A 271 19.41 -14.53 8.76
C SER A 271 18.67 -13.40 9.51
N ASP A 272 19.35 -12.25 9.67
CA ASP A 272 18.75 -11.03 10.26
C ASP A 272 17.81 -10.29 9.29
N GLY A 273 17.61 -10.84 8.08
CA GLY A 273 16.80 -10.25 7.03
C GLY A 273 17.42 -10.48 5.66
N PHE A 274 16.64 -10.26 4.65
CA PHE A 274 17.02 -10.39 3.24
C PHE A 274 16.23 -9.43 2.38
N SER A 275 16.71 -9.18 1.17
CA SER A 275 16.05 -8.33 0.21
C SER A 275 15.86 -9.03 -1.13
N PHE A 276 14.85 -8.60 -1.86
CA PHE A 276 14.56 -9.07 -3.20
C PHE A 276 14.26 -7.89 -4.10
N THR A 277 14.90 -7.86 -5.29
CA THR A 277 14.71 -6.79 -6.26
C THR A 277 14.02 -7.34 -7.50
N TYR A 278 12.98 -6.65 -7.94
CA TYR A 278 12.18 -7.03 -9.11
C TYR A 278 11.70 -5.79 -9.87
N ARG A 279 11.29 -5.98 -11.13
CA ARG A 279 10.74 -4.91 -11.98
C ARG A 279 9.24 -5.12 -12.16
N LYS A 280 8.49 -4.03 -12.03
CA LYS A 280 7.06 -3.97 -12.34
C LYS A 280 6.84 -2.89 -13.39
N ASP A 281 6.32 -3.28 -14.56
CA ASP A 281 6.13 -2.42 -15.74
C ASP A 281 4.71 -2.48 -16.34
N ASN A 282 3.80 -3.19 -15.69
CA ASN A 282 2.43 -3.40 -16.16
C ASN A 282 1.42 -3.08 -15.05
N PHE A 283 1.47 -1.86 -14.54
CA PHE A 283 0.49 -1.38 -13.59
C PHE A 283 -0.88 -1.17 -14.25
N ALA A 284 -1.94 -1.36 -13.50
CA ALA A 284 -3.31 -1.09 -13.88
C ALA A 284 -3.89 0.05 -13.03
N LYS A 285 -4.99 0.63 -13.47
CA LYS A 285 -5.76 1.56 -12.64
C LYS A 285 -6.17 0.86 -11.33
N GLY A 286 -5.97 1.54 -10.21
CA GLY A 286 -6.23 1.03 -8.86
C GLY A 286 -5.06 0.29 -8.23
N ASP A 287 -3.99 -0.03 -8.97
CA ASP A 287 -2.76 -0.57 -8.38
C ASP A 287 -2.11 0.48 -7.46
N LEU A 288 -1.52 0.01 -6.37
CA LEU A 288 -0.81 0.86 -5.43
C LEU A 288 0.48 1.42 -6.03
N ASN A 289 0.80 2.67 -5.70
CA ASN A 289 2.02 3.31 -6.14
C ASN A 289 3.22 2.83 -5.30
N PRO A 290 4.27 2.22 -5.91
CA PRO A 290 5.39 1.65 -5.16
C PRO A 290 6.17 2.68 -4.35
N VAL A 291 6.20 3.94 -4.77
CA VAL A 291 6.92 5.03 -4.11
C VAL A 291 6.44 5.25 -2.66
N MET A 292 5.17 4.89 -2.36
CA MET A 292 4.59 5.03 -1.03
C MET A 292 5.03 3.93 -0.05
N TYR A 293 5.51 2.80 -0.57
CA TYR A 293 5.79 1.61 0.24
C TYR A 293 7.25 1.18 0.25
N TYR A 294 7.96 1.37 -0.87
CA TYR A 294 9.27 0.76 -1.10
C TYR A 294 10.30 1.74 -1.64
N ASP A 295 11.54 1.41 -1.46
CA ASP A 295 12.63 2.00 -2.21
C ASP A 295 12.54 1.51 -3.65
N CYS A 296 12.49 2.44 -4.61
CA CYS A 296 12.35 2.10 -6.02
C CYS A 296 13.07 3.07 -6.93
N VAL A 297 13.38 2.59 -8.14
CA VAL A 297 14.00 3.37 -9.21
C VAL A 297 13.00 3.44 -10.36
N ASP A 298 12.70 4.66 -10.80
CA ASP A 298 11.85 4.89 -11.97
C ASP A 298 12.62 4.58 -13.24
N ASN A 299 12.09 3.65 -14.05
CA ASN A 299 12.64 3.27 -15.33
C ASN A 299 11.92 3.93 -16.52
N ASN A 300 10.86 4.72 -16.25
CA ASN A 300 10.17 5.46 -17.30
C ASN A 300 11.15 6.37 -18.02
N PRO A 301 11.21 6.36 -19.37
CA PRO A 301 12.14 7.19 -20.15
C PRO A 301 12.11 8.68 -19.82
N ASP A 302 10.97 9.20 -19.39
CA ASP A 302 10.79 10.61 -19.02
C ASP A 302 11.45 10.95 -17.66
N ASN A 303 11.64 9.96 -16.79
CA ASN A 303 12.17 10.09 -15.43
C ASN A 303 13.30 9.09 -15.15
N ALA A 304 13.85 8.44 -16.15
CA ALA A 304 14.75 7.31 -15.98
C ALA A 304 15.90 7.58 -15.02
N GLY A 305 16.02 6.71 -14.02
CA GLY A 305 17.07 6.74 -13.00
C GLY A 305 16.76 7.62 -11.79
N VAL A 306 15.56 8.18 -11.69
CA VAL A 306 15.11 8.83 -10.43
C VAL A 306 14.95 7.75 -9.37
N VAL A 307 15.66 7.93 -8.26
CA VAL A 307 15.61 7.03 -7.10
C VAL A 307 14.66 7.61 -6.07
N TYR A 308 13.63 6.87 -5.76
CA TYR A 308 12.74 7.16 -4.64
C TYR A 308 13.17 6.32 -3.45
N THR A 309 13.52 7.00 -2.38
CA THR A 309 13.82 6.34 -1.10
C THR A 309 12.70 6.64 -0.14
N LYS A 310 12.08 5.61 0.41
CA LYS A 310 11.04 5.78 1.40
C LYS A 310 11.62 6.44 2.65
N LYS A 311 11.14 7.66 2.94
CA LYS A 311 11.48 8.40 4.16
C LYS A 311 10.21 8.80 4.87
N THR A 312 10.21 8.56 6.15
CA THR A 312 9.16 9.08 7.04
C THR A 312 9.51 10.50 7.43
N GLU A 313 8.73 11.46 6.98
CA GLU A 313 8.89 12.87 7.34
C GLU A 313 7.56 13.44 7.85
N ASP A 314 7.63 14.24 8.90
CA ASP A 314 6.44 14.81 9.55
C ASP A 314 6.07 16.17 8.94
N ILE A 315 4.81 16.31 8.53
CA ILE A 315 4.21 17.60 8.21
C ILE A 315 3.64 18.18 9.49
N GLU A 316 4.22 19.29 9.95
CA GLU A 316 3.87 19.89 11.21
C GLU A 316 3.26 21.28 11.05
N TYR A 317 2.14 21.53 11.71
CA TYR A 317 1.55 22.86 11.87
C TYR A 317 1.98 23.48 13.20
N ASN A 318 2.47 24.73 13.14
CA ASN A 318 2.71 25.50 14.36
C ASN A 318 1.35 25.97 14.92
N ILE A 319 0.96 25.45 16.08
CA ILE A 319 -0.31 25.79 16.75
C ILE A 319 -0.12 26.77 17.91
N ASN A 320 1.13 26.93 18.36
CA ASN A 320 1.54 27.87 19.40
C ASN A 320 3.01 28.24 19.19
N PHE A 321 3.53 29.20 19.99
CA PHE A 321 4.94 29.64 19.94
C PHE A 321 5.97 28.52 20.16
N SER A 322 5.60 27.48 20.87
CA SER A 322 6.50 26.36 21.22
C SER A 322 5.89 24.98 20.93
N GLN A 323 4.70 24.94 20.31
CA GLN A 323 4.02 23.67 20.04
C GLN A 323 3.76 23.50 18.54
N LYS A 324 4.06 22.33 18.07
CA LYS A 324 3.77 21.87 16.72
C LYS A 324 2.87 20.64 16.80
N LEU A 325 2.05 20.45 15.81
CA LEU A 325 1.17 19.33 15.65
C LEU A 325 1.49 18.62 14.34
N LYS A 326 1.86 17.35 14.40
CA LYS A 326 1.96 16.47 13.24
C LYS A 326 0.55 16.22 12.71
N VAL A 327 0.36 16.33 11.39
CA VAL A 327 -0.95 16.14 10.74
C VAL A 327 -0.95 15.03 9.70
N ASN A 328 0.21 14.67 9.14
CA ASN A 328 0.27 13.62 8.13
C ASN A 328 0.27 12.23 8.74
N THR A 329 -0.38 11.33 8.04
CA THR A 329 -0.35 9.88 8.22
C THR A 329 0.18 9.27 6.93
N GLU A 330 1.06 8.28 7.01
CA GLU A 330 1.59 7.62 5.82
C GLU A 330 0.71 6.43 5.41
N ALA A 331 0.68 6.13 4.13
CA ALA A 331 -0.13 5.05 3.58
C ALA A 331 0.17 3.69 4.24
N ASN A 332 1.43 3.40 4.48
CA ASN A 332 1.84 2.14 5.10
C ASN A 332 1.43 1.99 6.57
N GLU A 333 1.03 3.08 7.24
CA GLU A 333 0.51 3.04 8.62
C GLU A 333 -0.96 2.61 8.67
N VAL A 334 -1.72 2.85 7.60
CA VAL A 334 -3.17 2.59 7.53
C VAL A 334 -3.50 1.55 6.46
N PHE A 335 -2.99 1.71 5.25
CA PHE A 335 -3.31 0.87 4.10
C PHE A 335 -2.22 -0.20 3.91
N ASN A 336 -2.45 -1.39 4.51
CA ASN A 336 -1.51 -2.49 4.38
C ASN A 336 -1.60 -3.12 2.98
N MET A 337 -0.48 -3.14 2.25
CA MET A 337 -0.40 -3.78 0.94
C MET A 337 -0.70 -5.29 0.99
N TYR A 338 -0.33 -5.96 2.08
CA TYR A 338 -0.56 -7.41 2.23
C TYR A 338 -2.04 -7.77 2.40
N LEU A 339 -2.89 -6.86 2.88
CA LEU A 339 -4.34 -7.08 2.90
C LEU A 339 -4.88 -7.37 1.49
N GLY A 340 -4.44 -6.60 0.49
CA GLY A 340 -4.80 -6.87 -0.91
C GLY A 340 -4.30 -8.23 -1.38
N ARG A 341 -3.09 -8.62 -0.99
CA ARG A 341 -2.51 -9.93 -1.31
C ARG A 341 -3.28 -11.08 -0.66
N ASP A 342 -3.74 -10.92 0.58
CA ASP A 342 -4.55 -11.91 1.28
C ASP A 342 -5.91 -12.10 0.58
N ILE A 343 -6.54 -10.99 0.16
CA ILE A 343 -7.78 -11.03 -0.62
C ILE A 343 -7.56 -11.71 -1.99
N ASP A 344 -6.46 -11.42 -2.69
CA ASP A 344 -6.11 -12.07 -3.95
C ASP A 344 -5.92 -13.58 -3.79
N ASP A 345 -5.23 -14.02 -2.74
CA ASP A 345 -5.06 -15.44 -2.42
C ASP A 345 -6.40 -16.11 -2.12
N LEU A 346 -7.27 -15.42 -1.39
CA LEU A 346 -8.61 -15.90 -1.07
C LEU A 346 -9.49 -16.05 -2.32
N ILE A 347 -9.49 -15.05 -3.19
CA ILE A 347 -10.19 -15.11 -4.48
C ILE A 347 -9.63 -16.21 -5.36
N THR A 348 -8.32 -16.41 -5.35
CA THR A 348 -7.65 -17.50 -6.10
C THR A 348 -8.12 -18.86 -5.59
N SER A 349 -8.24 -19.05 -4.28
CA SER A 349 -8.74 -20.30 -3.69
C SER A 349 -10.21 -20.57 -4.06
N VAL A 350 -11.05 -19.51 -4.06
CA VAL A 350 -12.47 -19.60 -4.50
C VAL A 350 -12.55 -20.00 -5.97
N ASN A 351 -11.79 -19.33 -6.85
CA ASN A 351 -11.79 -19.62 -8.29
C ASN A 351 -11.28 -21.04 -8.57
N ASN A 352 -10.27 -21.51 -7.83
CA ASN A 352 -9.78 -22.88 -7.95
C ASN A 352 -10.88 -23.92 -7.69
N VAL A 353 -11.70 -23.73 -6.66
CA VAL A 353 -12.86 -24.61 -6.40
C VAL A 353 -13.86 -24.55 -7.55
N ILE A 354 -14.20 -23.36 -8.06
CA ILE A 354 -15.13 -23.18 -9.18
C ILE A 354 -14.60 -23.91 -10.43
N ASP A 355 -13.31 -23.77 -10.73
CA ASP A 355 -12.68 -24.38 -11.91
C ASP A 355 -12.68 -25.92 -11.80
N ILE A 356 -12.40 -26.48 -10.63
CA ILE A 356 -12.44 -27.92 -10.41
C ILE A 356 -13.87 -28.46 -10.51
N GLU A 357 -14.88 -27.74 -9.98
CA GLU A 357 -16.28 -28.12 -10.12
C GLU A 357 -16.73 -28.10 -11.60
N ALA A 358 -16.30 -27.12 -12.39
CA ALA A 358 -16.54 -27.08 -13.83
C ALA A 358 -15.85 -28.24 -14.59
N GLN A 359 -14.64 -28.61 -14.17
CA GLN A 359 -13.91 -29.77 -14.69
C GLN A 359 -14.66 -31.10 -14.39
N LEU A 360 -15.20 -31.24 -13.18
CA LEU A 360 -16.01 -32.40 -12.80
C LEU A 360 -17.29 -32.50 -13.65
N GLU A 361 -18.01 -31.39 -13.84
CA GLU A 361 -19.20 -31.36 -14.70
C GLU A 361 -18.87 -31.75 -16.15
N LYS A 362 -17.71 -31.25 -16.66
CA LYS A 362 -17.23 -31.59 -17.99
C LYS A 362 -16.97 -33.12 -18.13
N VAL A 363 -16.28 -33.72 -17.17
CA VAL A 363 -16.00 -35.17 -17.17
C VAL A 363 -17.29 -35.98 -17.06
N GLU A 364 -18.25 -35.56 -16.25
CA GLU A 364 -19.58 -36.20 -16.18
C GLU A 364 -20.36 -36.06 -17.47
N GLY A 365 -20.21 -34.94 -18.16
CA GLY A 365 -20.74 -34.73 -19.50
C GLY A 365 -20.11 -35.70 -20.53
N MET A 366 -18.78 -35.88 -20.49
CA MET A 366 -18.05 -36.80 -21.38
C MET A 366 -18.44 -38.26 -21.14
N LEU A 367 -18.62 -38.66 -19.89
CA LEU A 367 -19.07 -40.02 -19.52
C LEU A 367 -20.45 -40.41 -20.16
N LYS A 368 -21.28 -39.41 -20.47
CA LYS A 368 -22.63 -39.61 -21.07
C LYS A 368 -22.59 -39.61 -22.60
N GLN A 369 -21.47 -39.29 -23.23
CA GLN A 369 -21.33 -39.20 -24.68
C GLN A 369 -20.97 -40.55 -25.29
N ASP A 370 -21.62 -40.90 -26.40
CA ASP A 370 -21.40 -42.17 -27.13
C ASP A 370 -19.96 -42.36 -27.62
N ILE A 371 -19.23 -41.24 -27.88
CA ILE A 371 -17.84 -41.27 -28.35
C ILE A 371 -16.89 -41.86 -27.32
N TYR A 372 -17.25 -41.84 -26.03
CA TYR A 372 -16.49 -42.38 -24.91
C TYR A 372 -17.12 -43.64 -24.31
N SER A 373 -17.97 -44.37 -25.08
CA SER A 373 -18.68 -45.54 -24.59
C SER A 373 -17.84 -46.79 -24.51
N ASP A 374 -16.59 -46.76 -25.07
CA ASP A 374 -15.67 -47.87 -24.98
C ASP A 374 -15.14 -48.07 -23.56
N LYS A 375 -14.80 -49.32 -23.21
CA LYS A 375 -14.41 -49.68 -21.83
C LYS A 375 -13.17 -48.99 -21.34
N ASP A 376 -12.19 -48.67 -22.21
CA ASP A 376 -10.94 -48.02 -21.86
C ASP A 376 -11.19 -46.53 -21.53
N SER A 377 -11.89 -45.82 -22.42
CA SER A 377 -12.27 -44.42 -22.19
C SER A 377 -13.12 -44.24 -20.94
N GLN A 378 -14.11 -45.13 -20.72
CA GLN A 378 -14.93 -45.11 -19.50
C GLN A 378 -14.11 -45.35 -18.24
N SER A 379 -13.14 -46.29 -18.27
CA SER A 379 -12.26 -46.53 -17.13
C SER A 379 -11.35 -45.33 -16.82
N LYS A 380 -10.77 -44.68 -17.84
CA LYS A 380 -9.94 -43.50 -17.71
C LYS A 380 -10.72 -42.29 -17.18
N LEU A 381 -11.90 -42.04 -17.75
CA LEU A 381 -12.75 -40.94 -17.27
C LEU A 381 -13.23 -41.13 -15.84
N ASN A 382 -13.53 -42.36 -15.42
CA ASN A 382 -13.89 -42.64 -14.03
C ASN A 382 -12.68 -42.43 -13.09
N SER A 383 -11.47 -42.79 -13.46
CA SER A 383 -10.25 -42.53 -12.67
C SER A 383 -9.98 -41.00 -12.57
N ILE A 384 -10.15 -40.27 -13.67
CA ILE A 384 -10.00 -38.80 -13.67
C ILE A 384 -11.09 -38.16 -12.78
N LYS A 385 -12.37 -38.63 -12.88
CA LYS A 385 -13.46 -38.15 -12.02
C LYS A 385 -13.13 -38.35 -10.53
N GLU A 386 -12.64 -39.54 -10.18
CA GLU A 386 -12.28 -39.87 -8.80
C GLU A 386 -11.13 -38.96 -8.30
N GLY A 387 -10.11 -38.73 -9.14
CA GLY A 387 -9.04 -37.78 -8.85
C GLY A 387 -9.52 -36.35 -8.69
N LEU A 388 -10.35 -35.85 -9.62
CA LEU A 388 -10.95 -34.52 -9.53
C LEU A 388 -11.86 -34.35 -8.30
N THR A 389 -12.59 -35.41 -7.92
CA THR A 389 -13.40 -35.38 -6.69
C THR A 389 -12.51 -35.16 -5.46
N LYS A 390 -11.40 -35.90 -5.39
CA LYS A 390 -10.42 -35.70 -4.31
C LYS A 390 -9.77 -34.33 -4.34
N GLN A 391 -9.41 -33.83 -5.52
CA GLN A 391 -8.86 -32.50 -5.70
C GLN A 391 -9.84 -31.41 -5.25
N ASN A 392 -11.14 -31.56 -5.53
CA ASN A 392 -12.19 -30.64 -5.09
C ASN A 392 -12.37 -30.64 -3.57
N GLU A 393 -12.28 -31.79 -2.91
CA GLU A 393 -12.30 -31.88 -1.44
C GLU A 393 -11.14 -31.07 -0.82
N LEU A 394 -9.92 -31.28 -1.35
CA LEU A 394 -8.75 -30.59 -0.89
C LEU A 394 -8.82 -29.06 -1.14
N ALA A 395 -9.35 -28.66 -2.32
CA ALA A 395 -9.51 -27.26 -2.65
C ALA A 395 -10.56 -26.56 -1.76
N LYS A 396 -11.64 -27.24 -1.41
CA LYS A 396 -12.63 -26.72 -0.46
C LYS A 396 -12.07 -26.58 0.94
N GLU A 397 -11.27 -27.53 1.38
CA GLU A 397 -10.59 -27.44 2.68
C GLU A 397 -9.59 -26.27 2.71
N GLU A 398 -8.77 -26.11 1.67
CA GLU A 398 -7.86 -24.95 1.57
C GLU A 398 -8.62 -23.63 1.55
N MET A 399 -9.65 -23.49 0.73
CA MET A 399 -10.51 -22.31 0.65
C MET A 399 -11.07 -21.97 2.04
N LYS A 400 -11.62 -22.96 2.74
CA LYS A 400 -12.15 -22.77 4.10
C LYS A 400 -11.06 -22.30 5.08
N ASN A 401 -9.88 -22.93 5.08
CA ASN A 401 -8.77 -22.56 5.94
C ASN A 401 -8.32 -21.11 5.67
N ARG A 402 -8.34 -20.66 4.40
CA ARG A 402 -8.00 -19.28 4.06
C ARG A 402 -9.03 -18.29 4.54
N PHE A 403 -10.33 -18.61 4.41
CA PHE A 403 -11.38 -17.79 4.98
C PHE A 403 -11.27 -17.70 6.52
N GLU A 404 -11.02 -18.81 7.19
CA GLU A 404 -10.81 -18.84 8.64
C GLU A 404 -9.57 -18.04 9.06
N TYR A 405 -8.49 -18.08 8.28
CA TYR A 405 -7.30 -17.25 8.52
C TYR A 405 -7.60 -15.74 8.41
N CYS A 406 -8.42 -15.32 7.45
CA CYS A 406 -8.83 -13.91 7.31
C CYS A 406 -9.78 -13.45 8.44
N VAL A 407 -10.40 -14.36 9.17
CA VAL A 407 -11.28 -14.08 10.32
C VAL A 407 -10.49 -14.02 11.64
N GLY A 408 -9.38 -14.70 11.76
CA GLY A 408 -8.54 -14.80 12.97
C GLY A 408 -7.43 -13.78 13.02
#